data_95911e7a01fcca266d96b1b67fa93121
#
_entry.id   95911e7a01fcca266d96b1b67fa93121
#
_cell.length_a   1.000
_cell.length_b   1.000
_cell.length_c   1.000
_cell.angle_alpha   90.00
_cell.angle_beta   90.00
_cell.angle_gamma   90.00
#
_symmetry.space_group_name_H-M   'P 1'
#
loop_
_entity.id
_entity.type
_entity.pdbx_description
1 polymer ?
#
loop_
_entity_poly.entity_id
_entity_poly.type
_entity_poly.pdbx_seq_one_letter_code
_entity_poly.pdbx_strand_id
1 'polypeptide(L)'
;MRKKILIIDDDSDILEILALLLTGQGYEVKTLTHGDSVFESIKDFQPDLILLDVMLADMDGRAICKDIKENKLTYLLPVILISGTHDLKHLLHLPGAPNDFIAKPFDIGMLLEGIERQLVA
;
A
#
# COMPACT_ATOMS: atom_id res chain seq x y z
N MET A 1 9.73 11.04 15.08
CA MET A 1 8.44 10.32 15.04
C MET A 1 8.51 9.18 14.04
N ARG A 2 7.86 8.06 14.35
CA ARG A 2 7.84 6.93 13.43
C ARG A 2 6.93 7.24 12.24
N LYS A 3 7.37 6.83 11.05
CA LYS A 3 6.50 6.85 9.89
C LYS A 3 5.45 5.75 10.00
N LYS A 4 4.25 6.02 9.52
CA LYS A 4 3.11 5.12 9.62
C LYS A 4 2.80 4.49 8.28
N ILE A 5 2.63 3.17 8.25
CA ILE A 5 2.31 2.42 7.05
C ILE A 5 1.00 1.66 7.26
N LEU A 6 0.06 1.87 6.34
CA LEU A 6 -1.20 1.13 6.31
C LEU A 6 -1.06 0.03 5.26
N ILE A 7 -1.33 -1.22 5.64
CA ILE A 7 -1.22 -2.38 4.76
C ILE A 7 -2.58 -3.02 4.58
N ILE A 8 -3.00 -3.20 3.33
CA ILE A 8 -4.26 -3.85 3.01
C ILE A 8 -3.98 -5.09 2.15
N ASP A 9 -4.28 -6.27 2.66
CA ASP A 9 -4.13 -7.55 1.97
C ASP A 9 -5.12 -8.52 2.60
N ASP A 10 -5.81 -9.33 1.79
CA ASP A 10 -6.76 -10.30 2.30
C ASP A 10 -6.11 -11.57 2.84
N ASP A 11 -4.81 -11.74 2.64
CA ASP A 11 -4.04 -12.85 3.19
C ASP A 11 -3.46 -12.45 4.55
N SER A 12 -4.03 -12.99 5.63
CA SER A 12 -3.62 -12.64 6.98
C SER A 12 -2.17 -13.05 7.30
N ASP A 13 -1.66 -14.11 6.64
CA ASP A 13 -0.28 -14.53 6.84
C ASP A 13 0.70 -13.50 6.26
N ILE A 14 0.39 -12.97 5.09
CA ILE A 14 1.19 -11.91 4.48
C ILE A 14 1.15 -10.65 5.34
N LEU A 15 -0.02 -10.28 5.84
CA LEU A 15 -0.15 -9.12 6.73
C LEU A 15 0.72 -9.28 7.98
N GLU A 16 0.70 -10.46 8.58
CA GLU A 16 1.49 -10.72 9.78
C GLU A 16 2.99 -10.60 9.50
N ILE A 17 3.45 -11.20 8.41
CA ILE A 17 4.86 -11.14 8.01
C ILE A 17 5.29 -9.70 7.73
N LEU A 18 4.50 -8.96 6.96
CA LEU A 18 4.81 -7.57 6.64
C LEU A 18 4.80 -6.69 7.88
N ALA A 19 3.85 -6.90 8.77
CA ALA A 19 3.77 -6.12 10.00
C ALA A 19 5.00 -6.34 10.88
N LEU A 20 5.43 -7.59 11.05
CA LEU A 20 6.63 -7.91 11.82
C LEU A 20 7.87 -7.28 11.18
N LEU A 21 8.02 -7.42 9.88
CA LEU A 21 9.16 -6.91 9.14
C LEU A 21 9.25 -5.38 9.25
N LEU A 22 8.15 -4.69 9.00
CA LEU A 22 8.16 -3.23 8.96
C LEU A 22 8.24 -2.62 10.36
N THR A 23 7.62 -3.25 11.35
CA THR A 23 7.77 -2.83 12.73
C THR A 23 9.23 -2.96 13.17
N GLY A 24 9.90 -4.03 12.73
CA GLY A 24 11.33 -4.23 13.00
C GLY A 24 12.21 -3.15 12.36
N GLN A 25 11.75 -2.50 11.30
CA GLN A 25 12.47 -1.40 10.66
C GLN A 25 12.15 -0.04 11.28
N GLY A 26 11.31 0.00 12.30
CA GLY A 26 10.99 1.24 12.99
C GLY A 26 9.71 1.93 12.53
N TYR A 27 8.92 1.30 11.66
CA TYR A 27 7.65 1.86 11.22
C TYR A 27 6.52 1.51 12.20
N GLU A 28 5.53 2.37 12.27
CA GLU A 28 4.27 2.06 12.93
C GLU A 28 3.31 1.51 11.87
N VAL A 29 2.69 0.36 12.13
CA VAL A 29 1.95 -0.37 11.11
C VAL A 29 0.51 -0.63 11.55
N LYS A 30 -0.44 -0.41 10.63
CA LYS A 30 -1.81 -0.85 10.78
C LYS A 30 -2.16 -1.76 9.60
N THR A 31 -2.88 -2.85 9.86
CA THR A 31 -3.26 -3.81 8.82
C THR A 31 -4.77 -3.89 8.66
N LEU A 32 -5.20 -4.09 7.42
CA LEU A 32 -6.61 -4.33 7.07
C LEU A 32 -6.69 -5.55 6.16
N THR A 33 -7.73 -6.35 6.33
CA THR A 33 -7.98 -7.51 5.46
C THR A 33 -8.98 -7.21 4.36
N HIS A 34 -9.67 -6.07 4.41
CA HIS A 34 -10.71 -5.69 3.46
C HIS A 34 -10.53 -4.26 3.00
N GLY A 35 -11.02 -3.98 1.80
CA GLY A 35 -10.88 -2.65 1.21
C GLY A 35 -11.95 -1.65 1.64
N ASP A 36 -13.05 -2.10 2.23
CA ASP A 36 -14.21 -1.26 2.53
C ASP A 36 -13.94 -0.22 3.63
N SER A 37 -12.94 -0.43 4.47
CA SER A 37 -12.63 0.49 5.58
C SER A 37 -11.35 1.30 5.34
N VAL A 38 -10.83 1.32 4.11
CA VAL A 38 -9.56 1.99 3.81
C VAL A 38 -9.64 3.50 4.10
N PHE A 39 -10.67 4.18 3.61
CA PHE A 39 -10.77 5.64 3.80
C PHE A 39 -10.95 6.03 5.26
N GLU A 40 -11.75 5.26 5.99
CA GLU A 40 -11.89 5.47 7.43
C GLU A 40 -10.56 5.29 8.15
N SER A 41 -9.80 4.26 7.79
CA SER A 41 -8.50 4.00 8.38
C SER A 41 -7.47 5.08 8.03
N ILE A 42 -7.51 5.62 6.82
CA ILE A 42 -6.65 6.75 6.44
C ILE A 42 -6.93 7.94 7.34
N LYS A 43 -8.20 8.24 7.57
CA LYS A 43 -8.61 9.36 8.41
C LYS A 43 -8.15 9.18 9.86
N ASP A 44 -8.32 7.98 10.41
CA ASP A 44 -8.05 7.71 11.81
C ASP A 44 -6.57 7.51 12.09
N PHE A 45 -5.89 6.75 11.24
CA PHE A 45 -4.48 6.39 11.43
C PHE A 45 -3.52 7.44 10.87
N GLN A 46 -3.92 8.14 9.82
CA GLN A 46 -3.10 9.13 9.11
C GLN A 46 -1.77 8.54 8.66
N PRO A 47 -1.80 7.51 7.80
CA PRO A 47 -0.57 6.87 7.34
C PRO A 47 0.27 7.80 6.48
N ASP A 48 1.57 7.53 6.45
CA ASP A 48 2.51 8.21 5.55
C ASP A 48 2.66 7.46 4.23
N LEU A 49 2.23 6.20 4.17
CA LEU A 49 2.31 5.36 2.98
C LEU A 49 1.30 4.22 3.09
N ILE A 50 0.79 3.78 1.95
CA ILE A 50 -0.13 2.64 1.86
C ILE A 50 0.48 1.55 1.01
N LEU A 51 0.52 0.32 1.54
CA LEU A 51 0.77 -0.90 0.77
C LEU A 51 -0.57 -1.56 0.52
N LEU A 52 -0.92 -1.77 -0.75
CA LEU A 52 -2.25 -2.19 -1.14
C LEU A 52 -2.20 -3.35 -2.12
N ASP A 53 -2.75 -4.49 -1.73
CA ASP A 53 -2.88 -5.62 -2.63
C ASP A 53 -3.92 -5.31 -3.71
N VAL A 54 -3.61 -5.67 -4.94
CA VAL A 54 -4.51 -5.48 -6.07
C VAL A 54 -5.72 -6.41 -5.96
N MET A 55 -5.51 -7.66 -5.56
CA MET A 55 -6.57 -8.66 -5.53
C MET A 55 -7.11 -8.88 -4.13
N LEU A 56 -7.99 -8.00 -3.69
CA LEU A 56 -8.71 -8.16 -2.44
C LEU A 56 -10.00 -8.96 -2.68
N ALA A 57 -10.45 -9.69 -1.66
CA ALA A 57 -11.65 -10.52 -1.78
C ALA A 57 -12.90 -9.69 -2.03
N ASP A 58 -12.97 -8.49 -1.46
CA ASP A 58 -14.16 -7.63 -1.55
C ASP A 58 -14.06 -6.52 -2.61
N MET A 59 -12.85 -6.13 -3.01
CA MET A 59 -12.66 -4.99 -3.90
C MET A 59 -11.39 -5.15 -4.73
N ASP A 60 -11.34 -4.43 -5.86
CA ASP A 60 -10.13 -4.34 -6.66
C ASP A 60 -9.24 -3.21 -6.08
N GLY A 61 -8.02 -3.57 -5.67
CA GLY A 61 -7.09 -2.60 -5.11
C GLY A 61 -6.74 -1.46 -6.05
N ARG A 62 -6.80 -1.70 -7.37
CA ARG A 62 -6.54 -0.64 -8.35
C ARG A 62 -7.61 0.44 -8.28
N ALA A 63 -8.87 0.06 -8.06
CA ALA A 63 -9.96 1.01 -7.90
C ALA A 63 -9.80 1.83 -6.62
N ILE A 64 -9.38 1.20 -5.54
CA ILE A 64 -9.11 1.89 -4.27
C ILE A 64 -7.97 2.89 -4.46
N CYS A 65 -6.90 2.49 -5.14
CA CYS A 65 -5.77 3.37 -5.43
C CYS A 65 -6.22 4.61 -6.23
N LYS A 66 -7.02 4.39 -7.26
CA LYS A 66 -7.56 5.47 -8.07
C LYS A 66 -8.36 6.44 -7.22
N ASP A 67 -9.23 5.93 -6.35
CA ASP A 67 -10.04 6.77 -5.47
C ASP A 67 -9.16 7.60 -4.53
N ILE A 68 -8.11 7.01 -3.97
CA ILE A 68 -7.17 7.72 -3.12
C ILE A 68 -6.48 8.85 -3.90
N LYS A 69 -6.01 8.55 -5.11
CA LYS A 69 -5.25 9.50 -5.93
C LYS A 69 -6.10 10.61 -6.53
N GLU A 70 -7.39 10.39 -6.67
CA GLU A 70 -8.31 11.39 -7.21
C GLU A 70 -9.01 12.20 -6.12
N ASN A 71 -8.78 11.89 -4.85
CA ASN A 71 -9.38 12.61 -3.72
C ASN A 71 -8.44 13.73 -3.27
N LYS A 72 -8.99 14.94 -3.13
CA LYS A 72 -8.22 16.13 -2.74
C LYS A 72 -7.55 15.99 -1.38
N LEU A 73 -8.09 15.16 -0.50
CA LEU A 73 -7.56 15.00 0.85
C LEU A 73 -6.45 13.93 0.92
N THR A 74 -6.33 13.08 -0.10
CA THR A 74 -5.44 11.92 -0.04
C THR A 74 -4.50 11.77 -1.24
N TYR A 75 -4.61 12.63 -2.25
CA TYR A 75 -3.88 12.43 -3.51
C TYR A 75 -2.35 12.46 -3.35
N LEU A 76 -1.83 13.11 -2.33
CA LEU A 76 -0.37 13.17 -2.06
C LEU A 76 0.15 11.96 -1.29
N LEU A 77 -0.75 11.13 -0.77
CA LEU A 77 -0.37 9.96 0.00
C LEU A 77 0.23 8.90 -0.92
N PRO A 78 1.49 8.48 -0.68
CA PRO A 78 2.10 7.45 -1.54
C PRO A 78 1.37 6.12 -1.42
N VAL A 79 1.10 5.50 -2.56
CA VAL A 79 0.47 4.18 -2.63
C VAL A 79 1.38 3.26 -3.44
N ILE A 80 1.75 2.12 -2.86
CA ILE A 80 2.46 1.05 -3.55
C ILE A 80 1.50 -0.12 -3.70
N LEU A 81 1.22 -0.51 -4.95
CA LEU A 81 0.40 -1.69 -5.22
C LEU A 81 1.26 -2.95 -5.17
N ILE A 82 0.70 -4.02 -4.62
CA ILE A 82 1.34 -5.33 -4.57
C ILE A 82 0.47 -6.29 -5.37
N SER A 83 1.06 -7.03 -6.30
CA SER A 83 0.28 -7.89 -7.19
C SER A 83 1.02 -9.15 -7.60
N GLY A 84 0.27 -10.25 -7.71
CA GLY A 84 0.76 -11.49 -8.30
C GLY A 84 0.69 -11.50 -9.84
N THR A 85 0.09 -10.49 -10.45
CA THR A 85 0.04 -10.38 -11.91
C THR A 85 1.22 -9.57 -12.43
N HIS A 86 1.63 -9.86 -13.67
CA HIS A 86 2.94 -9.41 -14.14
C HIS A 86 2.97 -8.08 -14.88
N ASP A 87 1.84 -7.48 -15.16
CA ASP A 87 1.85 -6.33 -16.06
C ASP A 87 1.10 -5.14 -15.50
N LEU A 88 1.71 -4.51 -14.47
CA LEU A 88 1.16 -3.29 -13.89
C LEU A 88 1.89 -2.02 -14.33
N LYS A 89 2.97 -2.14 -15.11
CA LYS A 89 3.76 -0.98 -15.52
C LYS A 89 2.95 0.06 -16.27
N HIS A 90 2.01 -0.38 -17.09
CA HIS A 90 1.16 0.53 -17.85
C HIS A 90 0.26 1.37 -16.92
N LEU A 91 -0.04 0.90 -15.72
CA LEU A 91 -0.87 1.65 -14.77
C LEU A 91 -0.18 2.90 -14.25
N LEU A 92 1.15 2.94 -14.29
CA LEU A 92 1.91 4.09 -13.80
C LEU A 92 1.71 5.35 -14.66
N HIS A 93 1.16 5.19 -15.84
CA HIS A 93 0.92 6.29 -16.77
C HIS A 93 -0.54 6.72 -16.84
N LEU A 94 -1.43 6.06 -16.10
CA LEU A 94 -2.86 6.35 -16.12
C LEU A 94 -3.25 7.31 -14.99
N PRO A 95 -4.33 8.08 -15.16
CA PRO A 95 -4.87 8.85 -14.05
C PRO A 95 -5.21 7.94 -12.87
N GLY A 96 -4.88 8.37 -11.66
CA GLY A 96 -5.11 7.56 -10.47
C GLY A 96 -4.08 6.46 -10.28
N ALA A 97 -2.92 6.54 -10.94
CA ALA A 97 -1.85 5.55 -10.84
C ALA A 97 -1.23 5.51 -9.45
N PRO A 98 -0.74 4.32 -9.03
CA PRO A 98 0.05 4.24 -7.80
C PRO A 98 1.40 4.93 -7.98
N ASN A 99 2.07 5.22 -6.86
CA ASN A 99 3.42 5.77 -6.88
C ASN A 99 4.45 4.71 -7.28
N ASP A 100 4.16 3.45 -6.99
CA ASP A 100 5.03 2.33 -7.37
C ASP A 100 4.21 1.04 -7.29
N PHE A 101 4.78 -0.06 -7.76
CA PHE A 101 4.17 -1.37 -7.60
C PHE A 101 5.25 -2.42 -7.34
N ILE A 102 4.87 -3.52 -6.67
CA ILE A 102 5.78 -4.62 -6.33
C ILE A 102 5.09 -5.92 -6.71
N ALA A 103 5.80 -6.79 -7.43
CA ALA A 103 5.26 -8.09 -7.84
C ALA A 103 5.39 -9.11 -6.70
N LYS A 104 4.43 -10.01 -6.61
CA LYS A 104 4.49 -11.19 -5.72
C LYS A 104 5.01 -12.39 -6.50
N PRO A 105 5.83 -13.23 -5.92
CA PRO A 105 6.45 -13.10 -4.59
C PRO A 105 7.47 -11.96 -4.59
N PHE A 106 7.45 -11.14 -3.54
CA PHE A 106 8.31 -9.98 -3.51
C PHE A 106 9.63 -10.27 -2.79
N ASP A 107 10.66 -9.57 -3.21
CA ASP A 107 11.95 -9.53 -2.53
C ASP A 107 11.85 -8.50 -1.40
N ILE A 108 12.22 -8.91 -0.19
CA ILE A 108 12.12 -8.04 0.98
C ILE A 108 12.96 -6.78 0.83
N GLY A 109 14.17 -6.92 0.28
CA GLY A 109 15.05 -5.77 0.06
C GLY A 109 14.44 -4.77 -0.89
N MET A 110 13.85 -5.24 -1.99
CA MET A 110 13.18 -4.36 -2.95
C MET A 110 11.97 -3.67 -2.34
N LEU A 111 11.21 -4.38 -1.51
CA LEU A 111 10.06 -3.80 -0.81
C LEU A 111 10.51 -2.66 0.11
N LEU A 112 11.53 -2.90 0.92
CA LEU A 112 12.03 -1.90 1.85
C LEU A 112 12.61 -0.69 1.12
N GLU A 113 13.33 -0.91 0.01
CA GLU A 113 13.84 0.18 -0.81
C GLU A 113 12.71 1.02 -1.41
N GLY A 114 11.66 0.37 -1.91
CA GLY A 114 10.52 1.06 -2.48
C GLY A 114 9.80 1.93 -1.46
N ILE A 115 9.60 1.41 -0.26
CA ILE A 115 8.99 2.15 0.84
C ILE A 115 9.86 3.35 1.21
N GLU A 116 11.13 3.13 1.42
CA GLU A 116 12.06 4.19 1.80
C GLU A 116 12.10 5.30 0.75
N ARG A 117 12.16 4.92 -0.53
CA ARG A 117 12.18 5.87 -1.63
C ARG A 117 10.95 6.79 -1.62
N GLN A 118 9.78 6.26 -1.32
CA GLN A 118 8.56 7.06 -1.27
C GLN A 118 8.49 7.95 -0.04
N LEU A 119 9.11 7.57 1.06
CA LEU A 119 9.02 8.30 2.32
C LEU A 119 10.03 9.43 2.45
N VAL A 120 11.13 9.41 1.68
CA VAL A 120 12.15 10.47 1.75
C VAL A 120 11.92 11.60 0.76
N ALA A 121 10.94 11.47 -0.11
CA ALA A 121 10.65 12.47 -1.13
C ALA A 121 10.03 13.74 -0.56
#